data_37b3612f26708bee24d32b7957675df3
#
_entry.id   37b3612f26708bee24d32b7957675df3
#
_cell.length_a   1.000
_cell.length_b   1.000
_cell.length_c   1.000
_cell.angle_alpha   90.00
_cell.angle_beta   90.00
_cell.angle_gamma   90.00
#
_symmetry.space_group_name_H-M   'P 1'
#
loop_
_entity.id
_entity.type
_entity.pdbx_description
1 polymer ?
#
loop_
_entity_poly.entity_id
_entity_poly.type
_entity_poly.pdbx_seq_one_letter_code
_entity_poly.pdbx_strand_id
1 'polypeptide(L)'
;MSKNHEEQDKLMMNTMYWWGIPSFFKCNFQENIENTDIAFVGVPHSTGNGTTERDQHLGPRAVRHVSGSLRRVHMKYEFSPWEVARINDLGDVPLPEANNNEACIRDISNFYKKLSDSQVKPVSIGGDHSITGGILRGISGKGSKLTDGQSVSLLHIDAHTDTFDNLDHFLGARDSAAHWASFCVREGLINAETSIQVGLRGNTRTLDWLKPSYDLGYKVVTMDEYKKLGLDQTVEKIKSTLGSKPVYITFDLDCLDPTIAPAVSNLEPGCNGFSIDEAISLIQAVKGLNVIGGDIVCLMPTKDNPNNMTSMVAASVCLLYTSPSPRDKRQSRMPSSA
;
A
#
# COMPACT_ATOMS: atom_id res chain seq x y z
N MET A 1 -5.87 -25.16 -34.27
CA MET A 1 -5.90 -26.32 -33.35
C MET A 1 -6.95 -26.07 -32.30
N SER A 2 -7.98 -26.89 -32.20
CA SER A 2 -8.94 -26.75 -31.09
C SER A 2 -8.22 -27.13 -29.79
N LYS A 3 -8.16 -26.21 -28.85
CA LYS A 3 -7.72 -26.53 -27.48
C LYS A 3 -8.67 -27.61 -26.97
N ASN A 4 -8.13 -28.61 -26.28
CA ASN A 4 -8.91 -29.65 -25.63
C ASN A 4 -9.89 -28.98 -24.66
N HIS A 5 -11.14 -29.46 -24.56
CA HIS A 5 -12.16 -28.92 -23.66
C HIS A 5 -11.63 -28.76 -22.22
N GLU A 6 -10.84 -29.69 -21.78
CA GLU A 6 -10.21 -29.68 -20.45
C GLU A 6 -9.26 -28.48 -20.20
N GLU A 7 -8.51 -28.05 -21.24
CA GLU A 7 -7.66 -26.85 -21.18
C GLU A 7 -8.51 -25.58 -21.23
N GLN A 8 -9.61 -25.58 -21.97
CA GLN A 8 -10.53 -24.46 -22.02
C GLN A 8 -11.26 -24.30 -20.68
N ASP A 9 -11.71 -25.39 -20.06
CA ASP A 9 -12.36 -25.38 -18.76
C ASP A 9 -11.41 -24.88 -17.67
N LYS A 10 -10.15 -25.33 -17.65
CA LYS A 10 -9.12 -24.82 -16.73
C LYS A 10 -8.86 -23.32 -16.94
N LEU A 11 -8.79 -22.88 -18.20
CA LEU A 11 -8.60 -21.47 -18.50
C LEU A 11 -9.79 -20.63 -17.99
N MET A 12 -11.01 -21.10 -18.22
CA MET A 12 -12.23 -20.42 -17.76
C MET A 12 -12.31 -20.39 -16.23
N MET A 13 -12.03 -21.51 -15.56
CA MET A 13 -12.01 -21.58 -14.10
C MET A 13 -11.00 -20.61 -13.47
N ASN A 14 -9.85 -20.43 -14.11
CA ASN A 14 -8.82 -19.52 -13.64
C ASN A 14 -9.09 -18.05 -13.97
N THR A 15 -9.91 -17.77 -14.99
CA THR A 15 -10.16 -16.39 -15.45
C THR A 15 -11.50 -15.84 -15.02
N MET A 16 -12.49 -16.68 -14.72
CA MET A 16 -13.82 -16.23 -14.28
C MET A 16 -13.78 -15.88 -12.78
N TYR A 17 -14.09 -14.65 -12.44
CA TYR A 17 -13.95 -14.11 -11.09
C TYR A 17 -14.89 -14.76 -10.06
N TRP A 18 -16.02 -15.32 -10.49
CA TRP A 18 -17.00 -15.95 -9.58
C TRP A 18 -16.70 -17.44 -9.27
N TRP A 19 -15.65 -18.03 -9.85
CA TRP A 19 -15.30 -19.43 -9.62
C TRP A 19 -14.08 -19.59 -8.70
N GLY A 20 -14.14 -20.63 -7.87
CA GLY A 20 -13.06 -21.05 -7.01
C GLY A 20 -12.87 -20.16 -5.76
N ILE A 21 -11.76 -20.37 -5.09
CA ILE A 21 -11.39 -19.60 -3.90
C ILE A 21 -10.90 -18.21 -4.34
N PRO A 22 -11.43 -17.12 -3.78
CA PRO A 22 -10.95 -15.79 -4.11
C PRO A 22 -9.52 -15.58 -3.59
N SER A 23 -8.60 -15.29 -4.49
CA SER A 23 -7.26 -14.76 -4.20
C SER A 23 -7.12 -13.39 -4.85
N PHE A 24 -6.14 -12.58 -4.45
CA PHE A 24 -5.91 -11.28 -5.09
C PHE A 24 -5.64 -11.47 -6.59
N PHE A 25 -6.48 -10.86 -7.43
CA PHE A 25 -6.42 -10.93 -8.90
C PHE A 25 -6.39 -12.36 -9.46
N LYS A 26 -6.97 -13.32 -8.75
CA LYS A 26 -6.90 -14.74 -9.15
C LYS A 26 -5.46 -15.22 -9.36
N CYS A 27 -4.48 -14.65 -8.66
CA CYS A 27 -3.13 -15.17 -8.66
C CYS A 27 -3.04 -16.45 -7.81
N ASN A 28 -1.94 -17.16 -7.94
CA ASN A 28 -1.71 -18.36 -7.18
C ASN A 28 -1.68 -18.06 -5.67
N PHE A 29 -2.44 -18.81 -4.89
CA PHE A 29 -2.41 -18.77 -3.44
C PHE A 29 -1.41 -19.81 -2.94
N GLN A 30 -0.52 -19.41 -2.05
CA GLN A 30 0.45 -20.31 -1.42
C GLN A 30 0.87 -19.78 -0.05
N GLU A 31 1.12 -20.70 0.88
CA GLU A 31 1.54 -20.36 2.25
C GLU A 31 3.05 -20.15 2.41
N ASN A 32 3.83 -20.54 1.41
CA ASN A 32 5.29 -20.36 1.43
C ASN A 32 5.74 -19.22 0.50
N ILE A 33 6.95 -18.71 0.74
CA ILE A 33 7.53 -17.57 0.02
C ILE A 33 8.23 -17.99 -1.28
N GLU A 34 8.37 -19.31 -1.50
CA GLU A 34 9.15 -19.85 -2.62
C GLU A 34 8.61 -19.40 -3.98
N ASN A 35 9.51 -19.19 -4.91
CA ASN A 35 9.19 -18.77 -6.28
C ASN A 35 8.29 -17.50 -6.37
N THR A 36 8.50 -16.56 -5.44
CA THR A 36 7.77 -15.30 -5.38
C THR A 36 8.72 -14.12 -5.51
N ASP A 37 8.45 -13.21 -6.42
CA ASP A 37 9.18 -11.93 -6.56
C ASP A 37 8.39 -10.80 -5.89
N ILE A 38 7.06 -10.84 -6.04
CA ILE A 38 6.13 -9.89 -5.44
C ILE A 38 5.03 -10.69 -4.72
N ALA A 39 4.78 -10.34 -3.47
CA ALA A 39 3.76 -10.98 -2.64
C ALA A 39 2.58 -10.03 -2.41
N PHE A 40 1.37 -10.46 -2.76
CA PHE A 40 0.18 -9.89 -2.14
C PHE A 40 0.01 -10.46 -0.74
N VAL A 41 -0.20 -9.58 0.23
CA VAL A 41 -0.38 -9.95 1.64
C VAL A 41 -1.56 -9.19 2.23
N GLY A 42 -2.50 -9.89 2.81
CA GLY A 42 -3.56 -9.27 3.60
C GLY A 42 -3.08 -8.98 5.03
N VAL A 43 -3.44 -7.81 5.58
CA VAL A 43 -3.13 -7.44 6.96
C VAL A 43 -4.44 -7.06 7.67
N PRO A 44 -5.18 -8.05 8.21
CA PRO A 44 -6.51 -7.86 8.77
C PRO A 44 -6.44 -7.26 10.19
N HIS A 45 -6.05 -5.99 10.31
CA HIS A 45 -5.84 -5.27 11.55
C HIS A 45 -6.69 -3.98 11.61
N SER A 46 -7.20 -3.63 12.80
CA SER A 46 -8.03 -2.43 12.98
C SER A 46 -7.97 -1.83 14.39
N THR A 47 -7.09 -2.29 15.26
CA THR A 47 -7.03 -1.79 16.66
C THR A 47 -6.09 -0.61 16.83
N GLY A 48 -5.36 -0.20 15.79
CA GLY A 48 -4.54 1.01 15.75
C GLY A 48 -5.31 2.26 15.37
N ASN A 49 -6.54 2.13 14.88
CA ASN A 49 -7.35 3.27 14.49
C ASN A 49 -7.93 4.02 15.72
N GLY A 50 -7.89 5.35 15.64
CA GLY A 50 -8.42 6.23 16.67
C GLY A 50 -9.95 6.35 16.74
N THR A 51 -10.70 5.65 15.88
CA THR A 51 -12.16 5.63 15.90
C THR A 51 -12.70 4.39 16.60
N THR A 52 -13.98 4.43 17.01
CA THR A 52 -14.69 3.26 17.53
C THR A 52 -15.22 2.35 16.44
N GLU A 53 -15.27 2.83 15.20
CA GLU A 53 -15.65 2.05 14.03
C GLU A 53 -14.39 1.37 13.46
N ARG A 54 -14.37 0.04 13.52
CA ARG A 54 -13.14 -0.76 13.31
C ARG A 54 -13.41 -1.98 12.45
N ASP A 55 -13.81 -1.78 11.20
CA ASP A 55 -13.98 -2.89 10.25
C ASP A 55 -12.91 -2.96 9.17
N GLN A 56 -11.85 -2.15 9.24
CA GLN A 56 -10.73 -2.17 8.30
C GLN A 56 -10.06 -3.54 8.20
N HIS A 57 -10.13 -4.37 9.24
CA HIS A 57 -9.65 -5.75 9.21
C HIS A 57 -10.37 -6.63 8.15
N LEU A 58 -11.53 -6.19 7.65
CA LEU A 58 -12.22 -6.85 6.54
C LEU A 58 -11.69 -6.43 5.16
N GLY A 59 -10.84 -5.41 5.08
CA GLY A 59 -10.31 -4.86 3.84
C GLY A 59 -9.66 -5.89 2.93
N PRO A 60 -8.73 -6.74 3.41
CA PRO A 60 -8.08 -7.76 2.57
C PRO A 60 -9.09 -8.70 1.92
N ARG A 61 -10.10 -9.14 2.68
CA ARG A 61 -11.15 -10.03 2.18
C ARG A 61 -12.01 -9.37 1.10
N ALA A 62 -12.38 -8.11 1.29
CA ALA A 62 -13.16 -7.35 0.32
C ALA A 62 -12.38 -7.15 -0.98
N VAL A 63 -11.11 -6.79 -0.91
CA VAL A 63 -10.27 -6.61 -2.10
C VAL A 63 -10.03 -7.93 -2.83
N ARG A 64 -9.82 -9.06 -2.14
CA ARG A 64 -9.77 -10.39 -2.79
C ARG A 64 -11.05 -10.69 -3.57
N HIS A 65 -12.20 -10.38 -2.96
CA HIS A 65 -13.49 -10.62 -3.60
C HIS A 65 -13.63 -9.84 -4.91
N VAL A 66 -13.36 -8.55 -4.92
CA VAL A 66 -13.58 -7.70 -6.09
C VAL A 66 -12.47 -7.78 -7.13
N SER A 67 -11.22 -8.00 -6.70
CA SER A 67 -10.05 -8.00 -7.60
C SER A 67 -10.08 -9.11 -8.64
N GLY A 68 -10.81 -10.20 -8.39
CA GLY A 68 -11.02 -11.26 -9.37
C GLY A 68 -11.72 -10.78 -10.63
N SER A 69 -12.54 -9.72 -10.57
CA SER A 69 -13.22 -9.13 -11.72
C SER A 69 -12.34 -8.19 -12.54
N LEU A 70 -11.25 -7.69 -11.96
CA LEU A 70 -10.29 -6.84 -12.66
C LEU A 70 -9.41 -7.66 -13.59
N ARG A 71 -9.09 -7.07 -14.73
CA ARG A 71 -8.17 -7.68 -15.69
C ARG A 71 -6.73 -7.35 -15.31
N ARG A 72 -5.79 -8.24 -15.64
CA ARG A 72 -4.37 -8.13 -15.29
C ARG A 72 -3.57 -7.18 -16.17
N VAL A 73 -4.18 -6.65 -17.22
CA VAL A 73 -3.56 -5.67 -18.13
C VAL A 73 -4.28 -4.35 -17.98
N HIS A 74 -3.53 -3.30 -17.67
CA HIS A 74 -4.06 -1.95 -17.64
C HIS A 74 -3.91 -1.31 -19.03
N MET A 75 -5.01 -1.04 -19.72
CA MET A 75 -5.01 -0.59 -21.12
C MET A 75 -4.21 0.69 -21.35
N LYS A 76 -4.36 1.70 -20.47
CA LYS A 76 -3.63 2.99 -20.58
C LYS A 76 -2.12 2.82 -20.49
N TYR A 77 -1.64 1.85 -19.70
CA TYR A 77 -0.22 1.65 -19.44
C TYR A 77 0.36 0.47 -20.22
N GLU A 78 -0.48 -0.28 -20.94
CA GLU A 78 -0.12 -1.44 -21.76
C GLU A 78 0.82 -2.41 -21.03
N PHE A 79 0.46 -2.73 -19.77
CA PHE A 79 1.34 -3.44 -18.86
C PHE A 79 0.60 -4.53 -18.10
N SER A 80 1.21 -5.71 -18.02
CA SER A 80 0.83 -6.83 -17.16
C SER A 80 2.00 -7.19 -16.22
N PRO A 81 1.86 -7.02 -14.90
CA PRO A 81 2.92 -7.38 -13.96
C PRO A 81 3.34 -8.85 -14.04
N TRP A 82 2.38 -9.74 -14.33
CA TRP A 82 2.62 -11.20 -14.42
C TRP A 82 3.51 -11.64 -15.58
N GLU A 83 3.76 -10.78 -16.56
CA GLU A 83 4.69 -11.08 -17.66
C GLU A 83 6.16 -10.90 -17.24
N VAL A 84 6.41 -10.24 -16.12
CA VAL A 84 7.75 -9.82 -15.72
C VAL A 84 8.13 -10.21 -14.28
N ALA A 85 7.17 -10.67 -13.48
CA ALA A 85 7.39 -11.07 -12.09
C ALA A 85 6.49 -12.26 -11.71
N ARG A 86 6.99 -13.07 -10.79
CA ARG A 86 6.22 -14.16 -10.15
C ARG A 86 5.46 -13.55 -8.99
N ILE A 87 4.15 -13.44 -9.14
CA ILE A 87 3.27 -12.75 -8.18
C ILE A 87 2.31 -13.77 -7.57
N ASN A 88 2.33 -13.87 -6.25
CA ASN A 88 1.50 -14.81 -5.49
C ASN A 88 0.75 -14.10 -4.36
N ASP A 89 -0.41 -14.65 -3.98
CA ASP A 89 -1.13 -14.31 -2.75
C ASP A 89 -0.61 -15.21 -1.62
N LEU A 90 0.06 -14.62 -0.63
CA LEU A 90 0.60 -15.35 0.52
C LEU A 90 -0.39 -15.43 1.70
N GLY A 91 -1.65 -15.09 1.48
CA GLY A 91 -2.66 -15.08 2.51
C GLY A 91 -2.61 -13.84 3.40
N ASP A 92 -3.07 -14.02 4.63
CA ASP A 92 -3.12 -12.95 5.62
C ASP A 92 -2.05 -13.14 6.70
N VAL A 93 -1.57 -12.03 7.25
CA VAL A 93 -0.71 -12.06 8.44
C VAL A 93 -1.48 -12.67 9.60
N PRO A 94 -0.97 -13.73 10.24
CA PRO A 94 -1.60 -14.28 11.43
C PRO A 94 -1.53 -13.30 12.60
N LEU A 95 -2.67 -12.96 13.19
CA LEU A 95 -2.80 -12.02 14.31
C LEU A 95 -3.53 -12.70 15.48
N PRO A 96 -2.90 -13.61 16.23
CA PRO A 96 -3.55 -14.38 17.29
C PRO A 96 -4.06 -13.53 18.46
N GLU A 97 -3.44 -12.38 18.69
CA GLU A 97 -3.85 -11.41 19.70
C GLU A 97 -4.55 -10.19 19.07
N ALA A 98 -5.53 -10.41 18.18
CA ALA A 98 -6.14 -9.38 17.31
C ALA A 98 -6.69 -8.14 18.04
N ASN A 99 -6.99 -8.25 19.34
CA ASN A 99 -7.47 -7.13 20.16
C ASN A 99 -6.33 -6.33 20.85
N ASN A 100 -5.09 -6.74 20.67
CA ASN A 100 -3.92 -6.09 21.25
C ASN A 100 -3.09 -5.46 20.13
N ASN A 101 -3.16 -4.14 20.00
CA ASN A 101 -2.52 -3.40 18.92
C ASN A 101 -1.02 -3.68 18.84
N GLU A 102 -0.31 -3.56 19.95
CA GLU A 102 1.14 -3.70 20.00
C GLU A 102 1.60 -5.14 19.68
N ALA A 103 0.81 -6.14 20.11
CA ALA A 103 1.05 -7.52 19.73
C ALA A 103 0.87 -7.73 18.21
N CYS A 104 -0.18 -7.16 17.63
CA CYS A 104 -0.41 -7.20 16.19
C CYS A 104 0.72 -6.53 15.40
N ILE A 105 1.15 -5.34 15.81
CA ILE A 105 2.26 -4.62 15.14
C ILE A 105 3.56 -5.44 15.20
N ARG A 106 3.85 -6.10 16.33
CA ARG A 106 4.98 -7.02 16.46
C ARG A 106 4.85 -8.22 15.51
N ASP A 107 3.67 -8.84 15.42
CA ASP A 107 3.46 -10.00 14.59
C ASP A 107 3.51 -9.64 13.09
N ILE A 108 3.00 -8.48 12.70
CA ILE A 108 3.18 -7.91 11.36
C ILE A 108 4.68 -7.76 11.08
N SER A 109 5.44 -7.12 11.95
CA SER A 109 6.89 -6.93 11.77
C SER A 109 7.62 -8.27 11.57
N ASN A 110 7.31 -9.27 12.37
CA ASN A 110 7.91 -10.60 12.28
C ASN A 110 7.57 -11.31 10.96
N PHE A 111 6.35 -11.16 10.46
CA PHE A 111 5.94 -11.71 9.17
C PHE A 111 6.72 -11.04 8.02
N TYR A 112 6.75 -9.71 8.00
CA TYR A 112 7.42 -8.96 6.94
C TYR A 112 8.94 -9.09 6.96
N LYS A 113 9.54 -9.36 8.12
CA LYS A 113 10.96 -9.71 8.21
C LYS A 113 11.29 -10.94 7.38
N LYS A 114 10.43 -11.96 7.35
CA LYS A 114 10.63 -13.16 6.51
C LYS A 114 10.62 -12.82 5.02
N LEU A 115 9.75 -11.88 4.58
CA LEU A 115 9.74 -11.38 3.21
C LEU A 115 11.03 -10.65 2.88
N SER A 116 11.50 -9.78 3.78
CA SER A 116 12.78 -9.09 3.64
C SER A 116 13.95 -10.06 3.53
N ASP A 117 14.00 -11.07 4.40
CA ASP A 117 15.06 -12.09 4.40
C ASP A 117 15.09 -12.89 3.09
N SER A 118 13.94 -13.04 2.44
CA SER A 118 13.78 -13.71 1.14
C SER A 118 13.82 -12.74 -0.06
N GLN A 119 14.00 -11.44 0.18
CA GLN A 119 14.01 -10.38 -0.84
C GLN A 119 12.72 -10.30 -1.67
N VAL A 120 11.59 -10.69 -1.10
CA VAL A 120 10.26 -10.61 -1.73
C VAL A 120 9.64 -9.26 -1.43
N LYS A 121 9.21 -8.55 -2.48
CA LYS A 121 8.59 -7.23 -2.38
C LYS A 121 7.11 -7.36 -2.01
N PRO A 122 6.64 -6.78 -0.90
CA PRO A 122 5.24 -6.83 -0.52
C PRO A 122 4.39 -5.79 -1.26
N VAL A 123 3.18 -6.21 -1.63
CA VAL A 123 2.03 -5.34 -1.89
C VAL A 123 0.97 -5.72 -0.86
N SER A 124 0.79 -4.86 0.12
CA SER A 124 0.00 -5.15 1.30
C SER A 124 -1.38 -4.52 1.21
N ILE A 125 -2.40 -5.27 1.58
CA ILE A 125 -3.75 -4.77 1.66
C ILE A 125 -4.15 -4.74 3.14
N GLY A 126 -4.29 -3.53 3.67
CA GLY A 126 -4.61 -3.33 5.07
C GLY A 126 -6.08 -3.44 5.41
N GLY A 127 -6.23 -3.32 6.55
CA GLY A 127 -6.30 -2.80 7.87
C GLY A 127 -6.20 -1.28 7.95
N ASP A 128 -6.12 -0.83 9.18
CA ASP A 128 -5.89 0.57 9.47
C ASP A 128 -4.43 0.98 9.18
N HIS A 129 -4.15 2.30 9.20
CA HIS A 129 -2.84 2.82 8.79
C HIS A 129 -1.68 2.48 9.75
N SER A 130 -1.94 1.96 10.94
CA SER A 130 -0.89 1.53 11.88
C SER A 130 -0.06 0.36 11.34
N ILE A 131 -0.63 -0.43 10.41
CA ILE A 131 0.08 -1.58 9.82
C ILE A 131 1.36 -1.17 9.12
N THR A 132 1.40 0.02 8.50
CA THR A 132 2.58 0.53 7.79
C THR A 132 3.79 0.60 8.72
N GLY A 133 3.60 1.02 9.97
CA GLY A 133 4.66 0.98 10.99
C GLY A 133 5.18 -0.42 11.27
N GLY A 134 4.27 -1.40 11.38
CA GLY A 134 4.64 -2.81 11.55
C GLY A 134 5.38 -3.38 10.34
N ILE A 135 4.92 -3.07 9.13
CA ILE A 135 5.55 -3.49 7.87
C ILE A 135 6.97 -2.93 7.77
N LEU A 136 7.15 -1.62 7.96
CA LEU A 136 8.45 -0.98 7.84
C LEU A 136 9.48 -1.48 8.85
N ARG A 137 9.06 -1.82 10.08
CA ARG A 137 9.94 -2.49 11.06
C ARG A 137 10.45 -3.85 10.57
N GLY A 138 9.70 -4.54 9.70
CA GLY A 138 10.12 -5.80 9.09
C GLY A 138 11.01 -5.66 7.86
N ILE A 139 10.81 -4.62 7.05
CA ILE A 139 11.42 -4.52 5.72
C ILE A 139 12.38 -3.34 5.52
N SER A 140 12.53 -2.43 6.49
CA SER A 140 13.36 -1.24 6.35
C SER A 140 14.45 -1.15 7.43
N GLY A 141 15.47 -0.34 7.17
CA GLY A 141 16.52 -0.04 8.14
C GLY A 141 17.50 -1.19 8.36
N LYS A 142 18.24 -1.09 9.46
CA LYS A 142 19.33 -2.01 9.80
C LYS A 142 18.86 -3.49 9.84
N GLY A 143 19.48 -4.33 9.04
CA GLY A 143 19.19 -5.76 8.96
C GLY A 143 18.17 -6.15 7.88
N SER A 144 17.56 -5.18 7.19
CA SER A 144 16.71 -5.47 6.03
C SER A 144 17.54 -5.83 4.80
N LYS A 145 17.21 -6.94 4.15
CA LYS A 145 17.82 -7.31 2.86
C LYS A 145 17.15 -6.61 1.67
N LEU A 146 15.88 -6.19 1.80
CA LEU A 146 15.18 -5.46 0.75
C LEU A 146 15.73 -4.04 0.56
N THR A 147 16.25 -3.43 1.60
CA THR A 147 16.79 -2.06 1.58
C THR A 147 18.32 -2.01 1.70
N ASP A 148 19.00 -3.16 1.72
CA ASP A 148 20.45 -3.23 2.01
C ASP A 148 20.82 -2.49 3.31
N GLY A 149 19.96 -2.59 4.33
CA GLY A 149 20.15 -1.95 5.63
C GLY A 149 19.85 -0.45 5.67
N GLN A 150 19.36 0.14 4.57
CA GLN A 150 19.03 1.55 4.48
C GLN A 150 17.59 1.82 4.97
N SER A 151 17.35 3.04 5.46
CA SER A 151 16.00 3.58 5.63
C SER A 151 15.35 3.83 4.27
N VAL A 152 14.01 3.70 4.22
CA VAL A 152 13.26 4.02 3.01
C VAL A 152 13.01 5.52 2.83
N SER A 153 12.88 5.96 1.59
CA SER A 153 12.15 7.16 1.23
C SER A 153 10.67 6.81 1.13
N LEU A 154 9.80 7.59 1.76
CA LEU A 154 8.37 7.34 1.80
C LEU A 154 7.62 8.22 0.80
N LEU A 155 6.81 7.62 -0.05
CA LEU A 155 5.71 8.30 -0.72
C LEU A 155 4.43 8.03 0.08
N HIS A 156 3.96 9.03 0.82
CA HIS A 156 2.78 8.95 1.66
C HIS A 156 1.65 9.73 1.00
N ILE A 157 0.67 9.03 0.47
CA ILE A 157 -0.52 9.60 -0.19
C ILE A 157 -1.68 9.42 0.77
N ASP A 158 -2.17 10.53 1.34
CA ASP A 158 -3.09 10.52 2.47
C ASP A 158 -3.77 11.89 2.65
N ALA A 159 -4.93 11.92 3.28
CA ALA A 159 -5.52 13.17 3.76
C ALA A 159 -4.88 13.66 5.08
N HIS A 160 -4.19 12.78 5.81
CA HIS A 160 -3.61 13.02 7.14
C HIS A 160 -2.09 12.92 7.14
N THR A 161 -1.48 13.40 8.22
CA THR A 161 0.00 13.36 8.35
C THR A 161 0.52 12.12 9.04
N ASP A 162 -0.27 11.53 9.94
CA ASP A 162 0.11 10.40 10.81
C ASP A 162 1.42 10.60 11.58
N THR A 163 1.78 11.87 11.81
CA THR A 163 3.01 12.28 12.47
C THR A 163 2.79 12.82 13.87
N PHE A 164 1.69 12.46 14.52
CA PHE A 164 1.49 12.83 15.93
C PHE A 164 2.64 12.30 16.78
N ASP A 165 3.13 13.13 17.70
CA ASP A 165 4.28 12.79 18.53
C ASP A 165 4.21 13.33 19.96
N ASN A 166 3.20 14.14 20.22
CA ASN A 166 2.97 14.79 21.51
C ASN A 166 2.04 14.01 22.45
N LEU A 167 1.63 12.81 22.05
CA LEU A 167 0.81 11.90 22.84
C LEU A 167 1.52 10.55 22.94
N ASP A 168 1.51 9.93 24.13
CA ASP A 168 2.11 8.59 24.32
C ASP A 168 1.30 7.49 23.67
N HIS A 169 0.00 7.70 23.48
CA HIS A 169 -0.92 6.77 22.84
C HIS A 169 -2.14 7.51 22.29
N PHE A 170 -2.80 6.92 21.33
CA PHE A 170 -4.08 7.39 20.82
C PHE A 170 -5.16 6.34 21.12
N LEU A 171 -6.13 6.72 21.97
CA LEU A 171 -7.19 5.84 22.47
C LEU A 171 -6.70 4.46 22.97
N GLY A 172 -5.54 4.44 23.63
CA GLY A 172 -4.94 3.25 24.21
C GLY A 172 -3.94 2.51 23.32
N ALA A 173 -3.85 2.83 22.04
CA ALA A 173 -2.85 2.27 21.14
C ALA A 173 -1.61 3.21 21.08
N ARG A 174 -0.45 2.69 21.43
CA ARG A 174 0.83 3.40 21.30
C ARG A 174 1.27 3.44 19.83
N ASP A 175 1.35 2.29 19.19
CA ASP A 175 1.68 2.16 17.77
C ASP A 175 0.41 2.33 16.91
N SER A 176 -0.26 3.48 17.05
CA SER A 176 -1.52 3.77 16.38
C SER A 176 -1.34 4.28 14.95
N ALA A 177 -2.44 4.33 14.19
CA ALA A 177 -2.50 4.93 12.87
C ALA A 177 -2.03 6.40 12.88
N ALA A 178 -2.25 7.15 13.98
CA ALA A 178 -1.84 8.54 14.07
C ALA A 178 -0.34 8.77 14.35
N HIS A 179 0.41 7.74 14.76
CA HIS A 179 1.79 7.88 15.25
C HIS A 179 2.86 7.21 14.38
N TRP A 180 2.47 6.23 13.56
CA TRP A 180 3.43 5.34 12.89
C TRP A 180 4.49 6.10 12.08
N ALA A 181 4.12 7.17 11.37
CA ALA A 181 5.04 7.90 10.51
C ALA A 181 6.12 8.64 11.31
N SER A 182 5.79 9.22 12.47
CA SER A 182 6.77 9.85 13.35
C SER A 182 7.66 8.82 14.02
N PHE A 183 7.09 7.70 14.48
CA PHE A 183 7.85 6.64 15.15
C PHE A 183 8.85 5.98 14.21
N CYS A 184 8.46 5.66 13.00
CA CYS A 184 9.36 5.07 11.99
C CYS A 184 10.53 5.99 11.62
N VAL A 185 10.34 7.31 11.62
CA VAL A 185 11.46 8.26 11.43
C VAL A 185 12.43 8.19 12.62
N ARG A 186 11.92 8.22 13.85
CA ARG A 186 12.73 8.14 15.06
C ARG A 186 13.47 6.81 15.21
N GLU A 187 12.87 5.73 14.75
CA GLU A 187 13.46 4.39 14.69
C GLU A 187 14.50 4.23 13.57
N GLY A 188 14.65 5.23 12.68
CA GLY A 188 15.59 5.17 11.55
C GLY A 188 15.12 4.29 10.40
N LEU A 189 13.81 4.01 10.30
CA LEU A 189 13.21 3.20 9.25
C LEU A 189 12.82 4.04 8.04
N ILE A 190 12.47 5.31 8.25
CA ILE A 190 12.14 6.31 7.24
C ILE A 190 13.16 7.43 7.27
N ASN A 191 13.66 7.82 6.10
CA ASN A 191 14.38 9.07 5.93
C ASN A 191 13.40 10.17 5.54
N ALA A 192 12.98 10.99 6.50
CA ALA A 192 11.98 12.03 6.27
C ALA A 192 12.42 13.09 5.25
N GLU A 193 13.73 13.44 5.20
CA GLU A 193 14.25 14.45 4.27
C GLU A 193 14.13 14.03 2.80
N THR A 194 14.09 12.72 2.54
CA THR A 194 13.87 12.16 1.20
C THR A 194 12.47 11.60 1.03
N SER A 195 11.54 11.96 1.92
CA SER A 195 10.14 11.50 1.93
C SER A 195 9.18 12.66 1.69
N ILE A 196 8.02 12.31 1.13
CA ILE A 196 7.00 13.29 0.77
C ILE A 196 5.61 12.81 1.13
N GLN A 197 4.82 13.70 1.75
CA GLN A 197 3.40 13.54 2.05
C GLN A 197 2.58 14.32 1.04
N VAL A 198 1.58 13.70 0.41
CA VAL A 198 0.80 14.30 -0.69
C VAL A 198 -0.68 14.05 -0.47
N GLY A 199 -1.50 15.11 -0.56
CA GLY A 199 -2.95 14.98 -0.48
C GLY A 199 -3.58 15.51 0.81
N LEU A 200 -2.76 16.02 1.73
CA LEU A 200 -3.18 16.42 3.06
C LEU A 200 -4.28 17.51 2.99
N ARG A 201 -5.39 17.28 3.70
CA ARG A 201 -6.56 18.16 3.67
C ARG A 201 -7.46 17.95 4.89
N GLY A 202 -8.57 18.65 4.91
CA GLY A 202 -9.63 18.43 5.89
C GLY A 202 -9.57 19.38 7.08
N ASN A 203 -10.32 19.03 8.12
CA ASN A 203 -10.40 19.80 9.35
C ASN A 203 -9.33 19.33 10.34
N THR A 204 -8.72 20.26 11.04
CA THR A 204 -7.63 19.98 11.98
C THR A 204 -7.94 20.50 13.37
N ARG A 205 -7.24 19.99 14.39
CA ARG A 205 -7.40 20.42 15.77
C ARG A 205 -6.66 21.73 16.08
N THR A 206 -5.58 22.01 15.32
CA THR A 206 -4.69 23.15 15.54
C THR A 206 -4.29 23.79 14.21
N LEU A 207 -3.92 25.08 14.23
CA LEU A 207 -3.50 25.78 13.02
C LEU A 207 -2.11 25.32 12.52
N ASP A 208 -1.30 24.78 13.39
CA ASP A 208 0.06 24.29 13.10
C ASP A 208 0.14 22.77 12.89
N TRP A 209 -0.94 22.16 12.45
CA TRP A 209 -1.08 20.70 12.31
C TRP A 209 -0.04 20.03 11.38
N LEU A 210 0.56 20.78 10.45
CA LEU A 210 1.65 20.30 9.60
C LEU A 210 3.02 20.38 10.26
N LYS A 211 3.15 21.13 11.37
CA LYS A 211 4.42 21.36 12.02
C LYS A 211 5.17 20.06 12.39
N PRO A 212 4.53 19.02 12.94
CA PRO A 212 5.23 17.77 13.22
C PRO A 212 5.88 17.13 11.98
N SER A 213 5.24 17.17 10.83
CA SER A 213 5.81 16.67 9.58
C SER A 213 7.03 17.49 9.13
N TYR A 214 6.94 18.80 9.19
CA TYR A 214 8.09 19.68 8.85
C TYR A 214 9.25 19.53 9.83
N ASP A 215 8.97 19.43 11.12
CA ASP A 215 10.01 19.25 12.16
C ASP A 215 10.76 17.92 11.99
N LEU A 216 10.10 16.90 11.48
CA LEU A 216 10.72 15.60 11.14
C LEU A 216 11.53 15.65 9.82
N GLY A 217 11.29 16.64 8.96
CA GLY A 217 11.98 16.83 7.69
C GLY A 217 11.18 16.43 6.45
N TYR A 218 9.93 15.98 6.59
CA TYR A 218 9.09 15.63 5.44
C TYR A 218 8.87 16.80 4.48
N LYS A 219 8.85 16.51 3.20
CA LYS A 219 8.25 17.40 2.20
C LYS A 219 6.74 17.18 2.21
N VAL A 220 6.01 18.26 2.07
CA VAL A 220 4.54 18.23 2.13
C VAL A 220 3.97 18.87 0.88
N VAL A 221 2.91 18.28 0.35
CA VAL A 221 2.05 18.85 -0.70
C VAL A 221 0.60 18.66 -0.24
N THR A 222 0.00 19.72 0.27
CA THR A 222 -1.43 19.72 0.60
C THR A 222 -2.28 19.67 -0.68
N MET A 223 -3.58 19.33 -0.56
CA MET A 223 -4.48 19.37 -1.72
C MET A 223 -4.57 20.77 -2.34
N ASP A 224 -4.51 21.83 -1.53
CA ASP A 224 -4.49 23.21 -2.06
C ASP A 224 -3.21 23.52 -2.83
N GLU A 225 -2.07 23.01 -2.37
CA GLU A 225 -0.79 23.13 -3.09
C GLU A 225 -0.80 22.28 -4.36
N TYR A 226 -1.30 21.04 -4.29
CA TYR A 226 -1.48 20.18 -5.47
C TYR A 226 -2.31 20.85 -6.56
N LYS A 227 -3.43 21.48 -6.21
CA LYS A 227 -4.27 22.20 -7.18
C LYS A 227 -3.57 23.38 -7.85
N LYS A 228 -2.65 24.03 -7.14
CA LYS A 228 -1.84 25.13 -7.70
C LYS A 228 -0.73 24.62 -8.61
N LEU A 229 -0.07 23.53 -8.23
CA LEU A 229 1.03 22.92 -8.98
C LEU A 229 0.54 22.13 -10.20
N GLY A 230 -0.59 21.43 -10.03
CA GLY A 230 -1.05 20.43 -10.97
C GLY A 230 -0.27 19.11 -10.87
N LEU A 231 -0.71 18.12 -11.65
CA LEU A 231 -0.16 16.77 -11.63
C LEU A 231 1.33 16.72 -11.98
N ASP A 232 1.72 17.35 -13.10
CA ASP A 232 3.08 17.23 -13.64
C ASP A 232 4.14 17.79 -12.69
N GLN A 233 3.93 18.97 -12.12
CA GLN A 233 4.88 19.57 -11.17
C GLN A 233 4.92 18.79 -9.85
N THR A 234 3.77 18.22 -9.42
CA THR A 234 3.73 17.37 -8.24
C THR A 234 4.51 16.08 -8.48
N VAL A 235 4.39 15.47 -9.65
CA VAL A 235 5.17 14.28 -10.04
C VAL A 235 6.67 14.59 -10.05
N GLU A 236 7.09 15.72 -10.59
CA GLU A 236 8.50 16.14 -10.56
C GLU A 236 9.00 16.35 -9.13
N LYS A 237 8.19 16.99 -8.26
CA LYS A 237 8.51 17.19 -6.84
C LYS A 237 8.64 15.84 -6.11
N ILE A 238 7.75 14.88 -6.37
CA ILE A 238 7.84 13.51 -5.84
C ILE A 238 9.16 12.86 -6.26
N LYS A 239 9.45 12.81 -7.55
CA LYS A 239 10.65 12.16 -8.08
C LYS A 239 11.94 12.77 -7.56
N SER A 240 12.01 14.10 -7.54
CA SER A 240 13.21 14.81 -7.03
C SER A 240 13.42 14.59 -5.54
N THR A 241 12.33 14.47 -4.75
CA THR A 241 12.41 14.21 -3.32
C THR A 241 12.86 12.79 -3.03
N LEU A 242 12.24 11.79 -3.65
CA LEU A 242 12.50 10.37 -3.39
C LEU A 242 13.90 9.93 -3.87
N GLY A 243 14.38 10.50 -4.96
CA GLY A 243 15.72 10.23 -5.49
C GLY A 243 15.94 8.77 -5.88
N SER A 244 17.12 8.24 -5.55
CA SER A 244 17.54 6.86 -5.90
C SER A 244 17.49 5.87 -4.73
N LYS A 245 16.99 6.28 -3.58
CA LYS A 245 16.88 5.46 -2.36
C LYS A 245 15.83 4.36 -2.53
N PRO A 246 15.83 3.33 -1.65
CA PRO A 246 14.69 2.43 -1.55
C PRO A 246 13.40 3.21 -1.26
N VAL A 247 12.37 3.00 -2.04
CA VAL A 247 11.07 3.72 -1.92
C VAL A 247 10.02 2.76 -1.42
N TYR A 248 9.28 3.18 -0.40
CA TYR A 248 8.04 2.54 0.02
C TYR A 248 6.87 3.48 -0.26
N ILE A 249 5.75 2.91 -0.74
CA ILE A 249 4.54 3.68 -1.05
C ILE A 249 3.46 3.27 -0.05
N THR A 250 2.89 4.23 0.65
CA THR A 250 1.68 4.00 1.44
C THR A 250 0.55 4.85 0.90
N PHE A 251 -0.61 4.24 0.76
CA PHE A 251 -1.79 4.87 0.17
C PHE A 251 -2.98 4.69 1.09
N ASP A 252 -3.36 5.76 1.77
CA ASP A 252 -4.63 5.78 2.49
C ASP A 252 -5.76 6.12 1.51
N LEU A 253 -6.81 5.32 1.53
CA LEU A 253 -7.97 5.52 0.65
C LEU A 253 -8.72 6.82 0.92
N ASP A 254 -8.55 7.41 2.09
CA ASP A 254 -9.18 8.68 2.42
C ASP A 254 -8.53 9.90 1.73
N CYS A 255 -7.38 9.73 1.06
CA CYS A 255 -6.82 10.74 0.16
C CYS A 255 -7.73 11.02 -1.04
N LEU A 256 -8.60 10.08 -1.39
CA LEU A 256 -9.56 10.20 -2.49
C LEU A 256 -10.75 11.07 -2.10
N ASP A 257 -11.40 11.64 -3.10
CA ASP A 257 -12.65 12.35 -2.87
C ASP A 257 -13.71 11.41 -2.27
N PRO A 258 -14.38 11.78 -1.16
CA PRO A 258 -15.35 10.92 -0.50
C PRO A 258 -16.59 10.58 -1.35
N THR A 259 -16.82 11.28 -2.44
CA THR A 259 -17.86 10.89 -3.43
C THR A 259 -17.45 9.69 -4.27
N ILE A 260 -16.15 9.40 -4.33
CA ILE A 260 -15.55 8.27 -5.07
C ILE A 260 -15.27 7.11 -4.12
N ALA A 261 -14.68 7.40 -2.95
CA ALA A 261 -14.27 6.41 -1.97
C ALA A 261 -14.92 6.67 -0.60
N PRO A 262 -16.22 6.43 -0.43
CA PRO A 262 -16.93 6.71 0.82
C PRO A 262 -16.64 5.70 1.95
N ALA A 263 -16.07 4.53 1.62
CA ALA A 263 -15.87 3.45 2.58
C ALA A 263 -14.51 3.54 3.28
N VAL A 264 -14.30 4.64 3.98
CA VAL A 264 -13.08 4.92 4.77
C VAL A 264 -13.44 5.43 6.16
N SER A 265 -12.48 5.41 7.09
CA SER A 265 -12.72 5.81 8.47
C SER A 265 -12.90 7.33 8.64
N ASN A 266 -12.13 8.13 7.89
CA ASN A 266 -12.14 9.59 7.99
C ASN A 266 -12.41 10.19 6.59
N LEU A 267 -13.63 10.69 6.39
CA LEU A 267 -14.08 11.08 5.04
C LEU A 267 -13.49 12.39 4.53
N GLU A 268 -13.18 13.35 5.36
CA GLU A 268 -12.73 14.70 5.03
C GLU A 268 -13.52 15.35 3.87
N PRO A 269 -14.84 15.58 4.03
CA PRO A 269 -15.68 16.13 2.97
C PRO A 269 -15.43 17.62 2.74
N GLY A 270 -15.72 18.08 1.53
CA GLY A 270 -15.71 19.50 1.18
C GLY A 270 -14.36 20.10 0.78
N CYS A 271 -13.30 19.31 0.78
CA CYS A 271 -11.93 19.75 0.47
C CYS A 271 -11.36 19.15 -0.82
N ASN A 272 -12.21 18.54 -1.66
CA ASN A 272 -11.86 17.89 -2.93
C ASN A 272 -10.62 16.98 -2.81
N GLY A 273 -10.83 15.72 -2.48
CA GLY A 273 -9.79 14.68 -2.54
C GLY A 273 -9.34 14.41 -3.99
N PHE A 274 -8.39 13.50 -4.16
CA PHE A 274 -7.97 13.08 -5.49
C PHE A 274 -9.09 12.33 -6.21
N SER A 275 -9.19 12.54 -7.52
CA SER A 275 -9.86 11.60 -8.41
C SER A 275 -9.05 10.31 -8.54
N ILE A 276 -9.68 9.23 -9.03
CA ILE A 276 -8.98 7.95 -9.28
C ILE A 276 -7.84 8.13 -10.28
N ASP A 277 -8.07 8.90 -11.35
CA ASP A 277 -7.05 9.12 -12.39
C ASP A 277 -5.83 9.88 -11.87
N GLU A 278 -6.04 10.88 -11.01
CA GLU A 278 -4.95 11.61 -10.35
C GLU A 278 -4.16 10.69 -9.41
N ALA A 279 -4.85 9.94 -8.56
CA ALA A 279 -4.21 9.00 -7.63
C ALA A 279 -3.38 7.93 -8.36
N ILE A 280 -3.93 7.33 -9.41
CA ILE A 280 -3.21 6.38 -10.28
C ILE A 280 -1.99 7.04 -10.91
N SER A 281 -2.11 8.27 -11.38
CA SER A 281 -1.01 9.01 -12.02
C SER A 281 0.11 9.33 -11.01
N LEU A 282 -0.23 9.64 -9.76
CA LEU A 282 0.76 9.83 -8.67
C LEU A 282 1.52 8.53 -8.36
N ILE A 283 0.83 7.38 -8.34
CA ILE A 283 1.49 6.07 -8.16
C ILE A 283 2.42 5.77 -9.35
N GLN A 284 1.99 6.07 -10.56
CA GLN A 284 2.83 5.88 -11.75
C GLN A 284 4.03 6.85 -11.80
N ALA A 285 4.01 7.93 -11.02
CA ALA A 285 5.14 8.84 -10.88
C ALA A 285 6.41 8.15 -10.41
N VAL A 286 6.30 7.10 -9.58
CA VAL A 286 7.46 6.35 -9.07
C VAL A 286 7.99 5.29 -10.04
N LYS A 287 7.39 5.15 -11.22
CA LYS A 287 7.90 4.22 -12.23
C LYS A 287 9.35 4.54 -12.57
N GLY A 288 10.20 3.54 -12.43
CA GLY A 288 11.64 3.68 -12.64
C GLY A 288 12.46 3.95 -11.37
N LEU A 289 11.83 4.25 -10.25
CA LEU A 289 12.49 4.33 -8.95
C LEU A 289 12.68 2.93 -8.33
N ASN A 290 13.47 2.86 -7.26
CA ASN A 290 13.71 1.61 -6.54
C ASN A 290 12.57 1.32 -5.54
N VAL A 291 11.36 1.02 -6.04
CA VAL A 291 10.23 0.66 -5.19
C VAL A 291 10.46 -0.72 -4.61
N ILE A 292 10.43 -0.82 -3.27
CA ILE A 292 10.66 -2.07 -2.52
C ILE A 292 9.37 -2.69 -1.99
N GLY A 293 8.27 -1.98 -2.05
CA GLY A 293 6.95 -2.42 -1.61
C GLY A 293 5.98 -1.27 -1.45
N GLY A 294 4.76 -1.60 -1.06
CA GLY A 294 3.74 -0.62 -0.74
C GLY A 294 2.52 -1.24 -0.07
N ASP A 295 1.66 -0.39 0.47
CA ASP A 295 0.39 -0.79 1.04
C ASP A 295 -0.76 0.10 0.61
N ILE A 296 -1.97 -0.42 0.80
CA ILE A 296 -3.22 0.33 0.71
C ILE A 296 -4.03 0.06 1.97
N VAL A 297 -4.55 1.11 2.59
CA VAL A 297 -5.09 1.06 3.94
C VAL A 297 -6.42 1.77 4.09
N CYS A 298 -7.05 1.58 5.23
CA CYS A 298 -8.24 2.29 5.71
C CYS A 298 -9.55 1.97 4.98
N LEU A 299 -9.61 0.88 4.19
CA LEU A 299 -10.86 0.40 3.62
C LEU A 299 -11.81 -0.10 4.72
N MET A 300 -13.04 0.41 4.73
CA MET A 300 -14.14 -0.03 5.60
C MET A 300 -15.24 -0.70 4.78
N PRO A 301 -15.16 -2.01 4.50
CA PRO A 301 -16.06 -2.68 3.56
C PRO A 301 -17.53 -2.61 3.93
N THR A 302 -17.89 -2.53 5.23
CA THR A 302 -19.28 -2.43 5.67
C THR A 302 -19.93 -1.09 5.33
N LYS A 303 -19.12 -0.08 4.98
CA LYS A 303 -19.57 1.24 4.53
C LYS A 303 -19.50 1.43 3.02
N ASP A 304 -19.04 0.41 2.27
CA ASP A 304 -18.98 0.49 0.83
C ASP A 304 -20.39 0.45 0.21
N ASN A 305 -20.50 1.05 -0.97
CA ASN A 305 -21.77 1.00 -1.69
C ASN A 305 -22.05 -0.40 -2.24
N PRO A 306 -23.28 -0.70 -2.69
CA PRO A 306 -23.64 -2.03 -3.21
C PRO A 306 -22.77 -2.54 -4.36
N ASN A 307 -22.07 -1.65 -5.08
CA ASN A 307 -21.14 -2.00 -6.15
C ASN A 307 -19.70 -2.21 -5.67
N ASN A 308 -19.45 -2.10 -4.36
CA ASN A 308 -18.11 -2.20 -3.76
C ASN A 308 -17.09 -1.24 -4.39
N MET A 309 -17.49 0.01 -4.63
CA MET A 309 -16.70 0.96 -5.42
C MET A 309 -15.35 1.27 -4.76
N THR A 310 -15.33 1.52 -3.46
CA THR A 310 -14.09 1.81 -2.73
C THR A 310 -13.15 0.59 -2.75
N SER A 311 -13.70 -0.61 -2.57
CA SER A 311 -12.95 -1.87 -2.68
C SER A 311 -12.37 -2.07 -4.09
N MET A 312 -13.12 -1.71 -5.15
CA MET A 312 -12.66 -1.77 -6.54
C MET A 312 -11.54 -0.78 -6.82
N VAL A 313 -11.62 0.42 -6.26
CA VAL A 313 -10.54 1.42 -6.35
C VAL A 313 -9.29 0.91 -5.65
N ALA A 314 -9.43 0.36 -4.44
CA ALA A 314 -8.32 -0.25 -3.71
C ALA A 314 -7.63 -1.34 -4.54
N ALA A 315 -8.40 -2.24 -5.15
CA ALA A 315 -7.85 -3.26 -6.04
C ALA A 315 -7.13 -2.67 -7.26
N SER A 316 -7.67 -1.62 -7.89
CA SER A 316 -7.05 -0.96 -9.04
C SER A 316 -5.71 -0.33 -8.69
N VAL A 317 -5.61 0.29 -7.52
CA VAL A 317 -4.37 0.87 -6.99
C VAL A 317 -3.34 -0.24 -6.74
N CYS A 318 -3.73 -1.36 -6.11
CA CYS A 318 -2.85 -2.50 -5.86
C CYS A 318 -2.24 -3.09 -7.14
N LEU A 319 -3.02 -3.17 -8.22
CA LEU A 319 -2.52 -3.66 -9.52
C LEU A 319 -1.33 -2.82 -10.02
N LEU A 320 -1.35 -1.52 -9.77
CA LEU A 320 -0.33 -0.61 -10.26
C LEU A 320 0.93 -0.58 -9.40
N TYR A 321 0.85 -0.99 -8.13
CA TYR A 321 2.02 -1.19 -7.27
C TYR A 321 2.92 -2.33 -7.75
N THR A 322 2.36 -3.32 -8.43
CA THR A 322 3.12 -4.46 -8.96
C THR A 322 3.95 -4.13 -10.20
N SER A 323 3.99 -2.87 -10.63
CA SER A 323 4.85 -2.42 -11.73
C SER A 323 6.33 -2.64 -11.40
N PRO A 324 7.07 -3.49 -12.14
CA PRO A 324 8.46 -3.78 -11.82
C PRO A 324 9.37 -2.57 -12.02
N SER A 325 10.37 -2.47 -11.14
CA SER A 325 11.48 -1.54 -11.31
C SER A 325 12.33 -1.92 -12.52
N PRO A 326 12.99 -0.97 -13.21
CA PRO A 326 13.94 -1.26 -14.30
C PRO A 326 15.05 -2.23 -13.92
N ARG A 327 15.38 -2.37 -12.62
CA ARG A 327 16.36 -3.34 -12.13
C ARG A 327 15.88 -4.78 -12.27
N ASP A 328 14.59 -5.02 -12.21
CA ASP A 328 14.01 -6.37 -12.29
C ASP A 328 14.12 -6.96 -13.72
N LYS A 329 14.28 -6.12 -14.76
CA LYS A 329 14.48 -6.56 -16.15
C LYS A 329 15.86 -7.14 -16.44
N ARG A 330 16.87 -6.98 -15.59
CA ARG A 330 18.24 -7.43 -15.85
C ARG A 330 18.50 -8.90 -15.51
N GLN A 331 17.69 -9.50 -14.65
CA GLN A 331 17.88 -10.91 -14.27
C GLN A 331 17.21 -11.92 -15.23
N SER A 332 16.26 -11.51 -16.07
CA SER A 332 15.51 -12.43 -16.94
C SER A 332 16.11 -12.61 -18.35
N ARG A 333 17.29 -12.02 -18.65
CA ARG A 333 17.95 -12.10 -19.96
C ARG A 333 19.36 -12.70 -19.89
N MET A 334 19.52 -13.87 -19.29
CA MET A 334 20.61 -14.75 -19.65
C MET A 334 20.04 -15.98 -20.36
N PRO A 335 20.26 -16.17 -21.66
CA PRO A 335 20.04 -17.46 -22.27
C PRO A 335 21.03 -18.42 -21.60
N SER A 336 20.55 -19.56 -21.10
CA SER A 336 21.39 -20.69 -20.84
C SER A 336 22.06 -21.08 -22.15
N SER A 337 23.29 -20.69 -22.34
CA SER A 337 24.13 -21.23 -23.38
C SER A 337 24.46 -22.67 -23.03
N ALA A 338 24.10 -23.53 -23.95
CA ALA A 338 24.36 -24.97 -24.10
C ALA A 338 25.63 -25.51 -23.46
#